data_1cbda119422e44459d24c022feb4577f
#
_entry.id   1cbda119422e44459d24c022feb4577f
#
_cell.length_a   1.000
_cell.length_b   1.000
_cell.length_c   1.000
_cell.angle_alpha   90.00
_cell.angle_beta   90.00
_cell.angle_gamma   90.00
#
_symmetry.space_group_name_H-M   'P 1'
#
loop_
_entity.id
_entity.type
_entity.pdbx_description
1 polymer ?
#
loop_
_entity_poly.entity_id
_entity_poly.type
_entity_poly.pdbx_seq_one_letter_code
_entity_poly.pdbx_strand_id
1 'polypeptide(L)'
;MIYRLHPDYPELFPDPEGADPEGLVAVGGDLSVRRLLAAYGAGIFPWYGEGQPLLWWSPDPRCVLFPEKFRIPHTVRKEIRKCGFSVTVNQAFCDVMTGCAATPRPDQDGTWIMPEMVDAYASLHELGFAHSVEVWEHD
;
A
#
# COMPACT_ATOMS: atom_id res chain seq x y z
N MET A 1 12.90 0.13 21.58
CA MET A 1 14.13 -0.30 20.84
C MET A 1 13.69 -0.65 19.43
N ILE A 2 14.26 -0.02 18.40
CA ILE A 2 13.84 -0.27 17.00
C ILE A 2 14.41 -1.64 16.57
N TYR A 3 13.54 -2.50 16.09
CA TYR A 3 13.91 -3.83 15.59
C TYR A 3 14.55 -3.72 14.21
N ARG A 4 15.68 -4.38 13.97
CA ARG A 4 16.32 -4.45 12.65
C ARG A 4 16.02 -5.80 12.01
N LEU A 5 15.41 -5.79 10.82
CA LEU A 5 15.08 -7.03 10.11
C LEU A 5 16.32 -7.77 9.64
N HIS A 6 16.30 -9.09 9.79
CA HIS A 6 17.40 -9.94 9.35
C HIS A 6 17.26 -10.21 7.83
N PRO A 7 18.35 -10.10 7.06
CA PRO A 7 18.31 -10.30 5.61
C PRO A 7 17.93 -11.74 5.21
N ASP A 8 18.40 -12.74 5.96
CA ASP A 8 18.21 -14.15 5.61
C ASP A 8 16.85 -14.73 6.04
N TYR A 9 16.08 -14.00 6.83
CA TYR A 9 14.76 -14.44 7.35
C TYR A 9 13.67 -13.43 6.98
N PRO A 10 13.25 -13.38 5.69
CA PRO A 10 12.31 -12.37 5.22
C PRO A 10 10.92 -12.46 5.87
N GLU A 11 10.53 -13.62 6.41
CA GLU A 11 9.25 -13.82 7.08
C GLU A 11 9.23 -13.36 8.53
N LEU A 12 10.39 -13.12 9.15
CA LEU A 12 10.46 -12.76 10.56
C LEU A 12 10.23 -11.26 10.76
N PHE A 13 9.11 -10.94 11.36
CA PHE A 13 8.80 -9.63 11.91
C PHE A 13 8.61 -9.73 13.42
N PRO A 14 8.90 -8.65 14.18
CA PRO A 14 8.46 -8.57 15.57
C PRO A 14 6.94 -8.43 15.64
N ASP A 15 6.38 -8.72 16.80
CA ASP A 15 4.95 -8.53 17.05
C ASP A 15 4.59 -7.05 16.86
N PRO A 16 3.62 -6.71 15.98
CA PRO A 16 3.20 -5.33 15.76
C PRO A 16 2.59 -4.67 17.02
N GLU A 17 2.09 -5.45 18.00
CA GLU A 17 1.66 -4.90 19.29
C GLU A 17 2.82 -4.27 20.09
N GLY A 18 4.06 -4.63 19.78
CA GLY A 18 5.29 -4.05 20.33
C GLY A 18 5.83 -2.85 19.56
N ALA A 19 5.09 -2.31 18.59
CA ALA A 19 5.49 -1.11 17.85
C ALA A 19 5.73 0.09 18.77
N ASP A 20 6.46 1.08 18.28
CA ASP A 20 6.60 2.33 19.03
C ASP A 20 5.27 3.14 19.04
N PRO A 21 5.20 4.26 19.80
CA PRO A 21 3.97 5.06 19.87
C PRO A 21 3.49 5.64 18.54
N GLU A 22 4.37 5.74 17.55
CA GLU A 22 4.05 6.21 16.20
C GLU A 22 3.65 5.05 15.26
N GLY A 23 3.84 3.81 15.71
CA GLY A 23 3.54 2.60 14.94
C GLY A 23 4.72 2.03 14.16
N LEU A 24 5.96 2.47 14.41
CA LEU A 24 7.14 1.90 13.78
C LEU A 24 7.44 0.52 14.40
N VAL A 25 7.42 -0.51 13.55
CA VAL A 25 7.65 -1.91 13.93
C VAL A 25 9.11 -2.31 13.75
N ALA A 26 9.69 -1.97 12.59
CA ALA A 26 11.03 -2.42 12.23
C ALA A 26 11.68 -1.54 11.17
N VAL A 27 13.01 -1.72 11.00
CA VAL A 27 13.85 -1.01 10.03
C VAL A 27 14.67 -2.00 9.22
N GLY A 28 14.90 -1.70 7.93
CA GLY A 28 15.75 -2.47 7.04
C GLY A 28 15.03 -3.65 6.39
N GLY A 29 15.77 -4.68 6.01
CA GLY A 29 15.26 -5.77 5.19
C GLY A 29 15.27 -5.41 3.71
N ASP A 30 14.31 -5.97 2.97
CA ASP A 30 14.16 -5.83 1.53
C ASP A 30 12.66 -5.79 1.14
N LEU A 31 12.35 -5.57 -0.13
CA LEU A 31 10.99 -5.60 -0.67
C LEU A 31 10.68 -6.91 -1.41
N SER A 32 11.33 -8.02 -1.02
CA SER A 32 11.04 -9.33 -1.61
C SER A 32 9.57 -9.72 -1.40
N VAL A 33 9.02 -10.48 -2.33
CA VAL A 33 7.64 -10.99 -2.27
C VAL A 33 7.37 -11.71 -0.95
N ARG A 34 8.32 -12.55 -0.47
CA ARG A 34 8.17 -13.27 0.80
C ARG A 34 8.04 -12.33 1.98
N ARG A 35 8.86 -11.27 2.03
CA ARG A 35 8.82 -10.28 3.10
C ARG A 35 7.54 -9.45 3.05
N LEU A 36 7.14 -8.98 1.88
CA LEU A 36 5.91 -8.21 1.72
C LEU A 36 4.67 -9.02 2.13
N LEU A 37 4.58 -10.29 1.72
CA LEU A 37 3.46 -11.16 2.11
C LEU A 37 3.42 -11.42 3.62
N ALA A 38 4.58 -11.66 4.25
CA ALA A 38 4.67 -11.83 5.70
C ALA A 38 4.25 -10.54 6.44
N ALA A 39 4.72 -9.38 5.98
CA ALA A 39 4.37 -8.09 6.56
C ALA A 39 2.86 -7.83 6.48
N TYR A 40 2.27 -7.91 5.29
CA TYR A 40 0.83 -7.68 5.11
C TYR A 40 -0.03 -8.70 5.87
N GLY A 41 0.40 -9.95 5.94
CA GLY A 41 -0.26 -10.98 6.75
C GLY A 41 -0.29 -10.64 8.25
N ALA A 42 0.66 -9.88 8.74
CA ALA A 42 0.74 -9.38 10.11
C ALA A 42 0.19 -7.94 10.29
N GLY A 43 -0.41 -7.35 9.27
CA GLY A 43 -0.91 -5.97 9.31
C GLY A 43 0.19 -4.90 9.25
N ILE A 44 1.40 -5.27 8.86
CA ILE A 44 2.57 -4.40 8.72
C ILE A 44 2.71 -3.98 7.25
N PHE A 45 3.13 -2.76 7.00
CA PHE A 45 3.37 -2.25 5.64
C PHE A 45 4.63 -1.39 5.58
N PRO A 46 5.31 -1.34 4.41
CA PRO A 46 6.46 -0.46 4.21
C PRO A 46 6.00 0.97 3.92
N TRP A 47 6.64 1.95 4.56
CA TRP A 47 6.45 3.36 4.26
C TRP A 47 7.72 4.13 4.63
N TYR A 48 8.37 4.71 3.65
CA TYR A 48 9.60 5.47 3.80
C TYR A 48 9.73 6.48 2.66
N GLY A 49 10.56 7.52 2.85
CA GLY A 49 10.86 8.53 1.84
C GLY A 49 12.26 8.40 1.26
N GLU A 50 12.55 9.25 0.28
CA GLU A 50 13.86 9.30 -0.36
C GLU A 50 14.98 9.53 0.68
N GLY A 51 16.06 8.77 0.57
CA GLY A 51 17.20 8.83 1.49
C GLY A 51 16.97 8.19 2.86
N GLN A 52 15.77 7.69 3.14
CA GLN A 52 15.47 6.94 4.37
C GLN A 52 15.76 5.45 4.19
N PRO A 53 16.13 4.74 5.26
CA PRO A 53 16.11 3.28 5.25
C PRO A 53 14.68 2.77 5.08
N LEU A 54 14.53 1.52 4.66
CA LEU A 54 13.24 0.86 4.59
C LEU A 54 12.62 0.77 6.01
N LEU A 55 11.45 1.36 6.19
CA LEU A 55 10.71 1.42 7.45
C LEU A 55 9.40 0.64 7.33
N TRP A 56 9.05 -0.10 8.41
CA TRP A 56 7.89 -0.97 8.48
C TRP A 56 6.97 -0.53 9.60
N TRP A 57 5.69 -0.36 9.31
CA TRP A 57 4.73 0.30 10.18
C TRP A 57 3.49 -0.53 10.44
N SER A 58 2.96 -0.41 11.65
CA SER A 58 1.64 -0.89 12.06
C SER A 58 1.06 0.08 13.10
N PRO A 59 0.51 1.23 12.68
CA PRO A 59 -0.03 2.22 13.62
C PRO A 59 -1.29 1.73 14.33
N ASP A 60 -1.44 2.10 15.59
CA ASP A 60 -2.64 1.91 16.40
C ASP A 60 -2.97 3.23 17.13
N PRO A 61 -4.17 3.82 16.97
CA PRO A 61 -5.32 3.29 16.22
C PRO A 61 -5.17 3.39 14.69
N ARG A 62 -5.79 2.46 13.97
CA ARG A 62 -5.79 2.39 12.51
C ARG A 62 -7.20 2.57 11.95
N CYS A 63 -7.36 3.47 10.98
CA CYS A 63 -8.61 3.60 10.24
C CYS A 63 -8.84 2.38 9.36
N VAL A 64 -10.00 1.74 9.50
CA VAL A 64 -10.37 0.53 8.76
C VAL A 64 -11.76 0.66 8.15
N LEU A 65 -11.96 0.00 7.00
CA LEU A 65 -13.26 -0.17 6.37
C LEU A 65 -13.74 -1.61 6.57
N PHE A 66 -14.92 -1.77 7.18
CA PHE A 66 -15.59 -3.06 7.27
C PHE A 66 -16.51 -3.24 6.06
N PRO A 67 -16.23 -4.19 5.13
CA PRO A 67 -17.02 -4.36 3.90
C PRO A 67 -18.51 -4.53 4.16
N GLU A 68 -18.88 -5.29 5.19
CA GLU A 68 -20.28 -5.54 5.58
C GLU A 68 -21.01 -4.31 6.11
N LYS A 69 -20.25 -3.28 6.56
CA LYS A 69 -20.77 -2.00 7.04
C LYS A 69 -20.74 -0.91 5.98
N PHE A 70 -20.14 -1.19 4.83
CA PHE A 70 -19.98 -0.20 3.77
C PHE A 70 -21.36 0.19 3.18
N ARG A 71 -21.60 1.50 3.08
CA ARG A 71 -22.83 2.07 2.50
C ARG A 71 -22.47 3.09 1.44
N ILE A 72 -23.02 2.94 0.26
CA ILE A 72 -22.88 3.93 -0.81
C ILE A 72 -23.97 4.99 -0.63
N PRO A 73 -23.63 6.25 -0.36
CA PRO A 73 -24.61 7.35 -0.27
C PRO A 73 -25.43 7.46 -1.56
N HIS A 74 -26.69 7.86 -1.43
CA HIS A 74 -27.60 7.99 -2.57
C HIS A 74 -27.07 8.98 -3.63
N THR A 75 -26.45 10.07 -3.20
CA THR A 75 -25.82 11.07 -4.09
C THR A 75 -24.71 10.45 -4.93
N VAL A 76 -23.79 9.69 -4.31
CA VAL A 76 -22.69 8.99 -5.01
C VAL A 76 -23.26 7.97 -6.01
N ARG A 77 -24.27 7.20 -5.61
CA ARG A 77 -24.92 6.22 -6.50
C ARG A 77 -25.58 6.91 -7.71
N LYS A 78 -26.15 8.09 -7.51
CA LYS A 78 -26.73 8.89 -8.59
C LYS A 78 -25.67 9.41 -9.57
N GLU A 79 -24.55 9.88 -9.05
CA GLU A 79 -23.43 10.37 -9.88
C GLU A 79 -22.79 9.23 -10.69
N ILE A 80 -22.51 8.08 -10.07
CA ILE A 80 -21.96 6.90 -10.76
C ILE A 80 -22.82 6.52 -11.99
N ARG A 81 -24.16 6.64 -11.89
CA ARG A 81 -25.08 6.33 -13.01
C ARG A 81 -25.04 7.36 -14.13
N LYS A 82 -24.59 8.59 -13.84
CA LYS A 82 -24.58 9.69 -14.82
C LYS A 82 -23.24 9.85 -15.54
N CYS A 83 -22.14 9.50 -14.84
CA CYS A 83 -20.79 9.85 -15.29
C CYS A 83 -20.28 9.03 -16.48
N GLY A 84 -20.95 7.97 -16.90
CA GLY A 84 -20.49 7.15 -18.03
C GLY A 84 -19.14 6.49 -17.84
N PHE A 85 -18.65 6.39 -16.59
CA PHE A 85 -17.39 5.72 -16.29
C PHE A 85 -17.43 4.22 -16.59
N SER A 86 -16.33 3.70 -17.09
CA SER A 86 -16.09 2.25 -17.11
C SER A 86 -15.10 1.86 -16.01
N VAL A 87 -15.24 0.63 -15.51
CA VAL A 87 -14.37 0.11 -14.45
C VAL A 87 -13.69 -1.16 -14.95
N THR A 88 -12.38 -1.23 -14.77
CA THR A 88 -11.60 -2.43 -15.05
C THR A 88 -10.84 -2.88 -13.80
N VAL A 89 -10.32 -4.10 -13.84
CA VAL A 89 -9.51 -4.68 -12.77
C VAL A 89 -8.28 -5.30 -13.40
N ASN A 90 -7.10 -4.99 -12.85
CA ASN A 90 -5.81 -5.57 -13.27
C ASN A 90 -5.43 -5.30 -14.74
N GLN A 91 -5.91 -4.24 -15.37
CA GLN A 91 -5.56 -3.93 -16.75
C GLN A 91 -4.41 -2.93 -16.88
N ALA A 92 -4.20 -2.09 -15.86
CA ALA A 92 -3.20 -1.02 -15.90
C ALA A 92 -2.46 -0.87 -14.56
N PHE A 93 -2.06 -1.97 -13.92
CA PHE A 93 -1.47 -1.96 -12.58
C PHE A 93 -0.25 -1.02 -12.48
N CYS A 94 0.70 -1.12 -13.41
CA CYS A 94 1.90 -0.29 -13.39
C CYS A 94 1.58 1.19 -13.64
N ASP A 95 0.59 1.50 -14.50
CA ASP A 95 0.14 2.88 -14.74
C ASP A 95 -0.52 3.46 -13.49
N VAL A 96 -1.33 2.66 -12.77
CA VAL A 96 -1.91 3.06 -11.48
C VAL A 96 -0.82 3.35 -10.46
N MET A 97 0.18 2.47 -10.32
CA MET A 97 1.31 2.69 -9.40
C MET A 97 2.08 3.96 -9.74
N THR A 98 2.40 4.16 -11.01
CA THR A 98 3.11 5.34 -11.50
C THR A 98 2.29 6.61 -11.31
N GLY A 99 1.00 6.56 -11.61
CA GLY A 99 0.07 7.68 -11.38
C GLY A 99 -0.03 8.05 -9.90
N CYS A 100 -0.10 7.06 -9.01
CA CYS A 100 -0.09 7.28 -7.56
C CYS A 100 1.23 7.90 -7.07
N ALA A 101 2.37 7.48 -7.64
CA ALA A 101 3.68 8.03 -7.31
C ALA A 101 3.82 9.50 -7.76
N ALA A 102 3.27 9.85 -8.93
CA ALA A 102 3.36 11.18 -9.53
C ALA A 102 2.32 12.18 -8.99
N THR A 103 1.29 11.73 -8.27
CA THR A 103 0.20 12.59 -7.79
C THR A 103 0.67 13.53 -6.67
N PRO A 104 0.64 14.87 -6.86
CA PRO A 104 0.98 15.82 -5.81
C PRO A 104 0.04 15.71 -4.61
N ARG A 105 0.59 15.84 -3.40
CA ARG A 105 -0.18 15.87 -2.15
C ARG A 105 0.11 17.17 -1.40
N PRO A 106 -0.92 17.91 -0.92
CA PRO A 106 -0.75 19.26 -0.36
C PRO A 106 0.22 19.35 0.83
N ASP A 107 0.32 18.32 1.64
CA ASP A 107 1.08 18.33 2.90
C ASP A 107 2.23 17.30 2.90
N GLN A 108 2.68 16.89 1.72
CA GLN A 108 3.74 15.89 1.59
C GLN A 108 4.72 16.28 0.48
N ASP A 109 5.98 16.47 0.86
CA ASP A 109 7.07 16.63 -0.11
C ASP A 109 7.46 15.26 -0.70
N GLY A 110 7.24 15.08 -1.99
CA GLY A 110 7.56 13.84 -2.69
C GLY A 110 6.53 12.72 -2.53
N THR A 111 6.98 11.49 -2.74
CA THR A 111 6.16 10.29 -2.66
C THR A 111 6.87 9.20 -1.84
N TRP A 112 6.10 8.33 -1.19
CA TRP A 112 6.63 7.11 -0.58
C TRP A 112 6.70 5.93 -1.58
N ILE A 113 6.14 6.10 -2.80
CA ILE A 113 6.17 5.09 -3.86
C ILE A 113 7.45 5.30 -4.67
N MET A 114 8.54 4.75 -4.18
CA MET A 114 9.84 4.78 -4.85
C MET A 114 9.89 3.80 -6.03
N PRO A 115 10.83 3.94 -7.00
CA PRO A 115 10.94 3.01 -8.13
C PRO A 115 11.02 1.54 -7.71
N GLU A 116 11.82 1.21 -6.71
CA GLU A 116 11.93 -0.14 -6.17
C GLU A 116 10.63 -0.65 -5.55
N MET A 117 9.77 0.23 -5.06
CA MET A 117 8.43 -0.10 -4.58
C MET A 117 7.52 -0.49 -5.76
N VAL A 118 7.58 0.25 -6.86
CA VAL A 118 6.82 -0.06 -8.09
C VAL A 118 7.19 -1.45 -8.58
N ASP A 119 8.48 -1.76 -8.69
CA ASP A 119 8.98 -3.06 -9.16
C ASP A 119 8.55 -4.21 -8.22
N ALA A 120 8.65 -4.00 -6.91
CA ALA A 120 8.26 -5.00 -5.92
C ALA A 120 6.75 -5.31 -5.96
N TYR A 121 5.91 -4.28 -6.10
CA TYR A 121 4.46 -4.47 -6.18
C TYR A 121 4.02 -4.99 -7.54
N ALA A 122 4.72 -4.66 -8.63
CA ALA A 122 4.52 -5.30 -9.93
C ALA A 122 4.76 -6.81 -9.85
N SER A 123 5.82 -7.23 -9.15
CA SER A 123 6.10 -8.66 -8.89
C SER A 123 4.99 -9.33 -8.07
N LEU A 124 4.44 -8.66 -7.05
CA LEU A 124 3.26 -9.15 -6.32
C LEU A 124 2.03 -9.27 -7.23
N HIS A 125 1.84 -8.32 -8.13
CA HIS A 125 0.74 -8.32 -9.10
C HIS A 125 0.84 -9.50 -10.07
N GLU A 126 2.01 -9.74 -10.66
CA GLU A 126 2.27 -10.87 -11.54
C GLU A 126 1.99 -12.22 -10.87
N LEU A 127 2.24 -12.32 -9.57
CA LEU A 127 1.96 -13.51 -8.76
C LEU A 127 0.51 -13.58 -8.25
N GLY A 128 -0.34 -12.57 -8.54
CA GLY A 128 -1.74 -12.54 -8.16
C GLY A 128 -2.01 -12.12 -6.70
N PHE A 129 -1.07 -11.46 -6.04
CA PHE A 129 -1.20 -10.97 -4.65
C PHE A 129 -1.51 -9.48 -4.55
N ALA A 130 -1.29 -8.70 -5.61
CA ALA A 130 -1.63 -7.29 -5.67
C ALA A 130 -2.55 -7.03 -6.87
N HIS A 131 -3.52 -6.15 -6.68
CA HIS A 131 -4.55 -5.88 -7.67
C HIS A 131 -4.76 -4.37 -7.82
N SER A 132 -5.16 -3.95 -9.02
CA SER A 132 -5.60 -2.59 -9.30
C SER A 132 -7.07 -2.56 -9.70
N VAL A 133 -7.71 -1.45 -9.41
CA VAL A 133 -9.04 -1.10 -9.91
C VAL A 133 -8.90 0.24 -10.62
N GLU A 134 -9.24 0.26 -11.88
CA GLU A 134 -9.16 1.46 -12.72
C GLU A 134 -10.56 1.99 -13.01
N VAL A 135 -10.70 3.30 -12.98
CA VAL A 135 -11.90 4.02 -13.40
C VAL A 135 -11.54 4.90 -14.59
N TRP A 136 -12.22 4.68 -15.70
CA TRP A 136 -11.96 5.37 -16.96
C TRP A 136 -13.11 6.33 -17.28
N GLU A 137 -12.78 7.55 -17.59
CA GLU A 137 -13.70 8.51 -18.17
C GLU A 137 -13.63 8.42 -19.70
N HIS A 138 -14.79 8.30 -20.33
CA HIS A 138 -14.88 8.31 -21.79
C HIS A 138 -15.31 9.71 -22.23
N ASP A 139 -14.49 10.37 -23.04
CA ASP A 139 -14.80 11.63 -23.71
C ASP A 139 -15.93 11.47 -24.77
#